data_b1d9a72c2d4be4a76f39c38ea1c24259
#
_entry.id   b1d9a72c2d4be4a76f39c38ea1c24259
#
_cell.length_a   1.000
_cell.length_b   1.000
_cell.length_c   1.000
_cell.angle_alpha   90.00
_cell.angle_beta   90.00
_cell.angle_gamma   90.00
#
_symmetry.space_group_name_H-M   'P 1'
#
loop_
_entity.id
_entity.type
_entity.pdbx_description
1 polymer ?
#
loop_
_entity_poly.entity_id
_entity_poly.type
_entity_poly.pdbx_seq_one_letter_code
_entity_poly.pdbx_strand_id
1 'polypeptide(L)'
;MLKISFIGTGLMGLPMAKNILKAGYNLKAFNRSQNKAAPLKDQGAEISSSIKEAVSDSDVVITMLTDDIAVDEIMSSSDFLEGLKSEATVIDMSSVKPSTATKHGNNLKSKNINYLDAPVSGGTIGAEEASLAIMVGGEQNVFDKANEILKTMGNPTLVGPIGSGQISKLANQIIVGLTIGAVAEAVTLCEKAGADPVKMISALSGGWADSKILQTHGKRMIDKDFSPKGKTSTHLKDMNNILDSANSFNTHLPISNLVKEMYKTLVENGHGNKDHSSLYMEIERMNKK
;
A
#
# COMPACT_ATOMS: atom_id res chain seq x y z
N MET A 1 -4.24 -23.46 -17.38
CA MET A 1 -3.82 -22.05 -17.11
C MET A 1 -4.54 -21.62 -15.84
N LEU A 2 -3.84 -21.00 -14.89
CA LEU A 2 -4.43 -20.54 -13.62
C LEU A 2 -5.52 -19.51 -13.88
N LYS A 3 -6.64 -19.64 -13.18
CA LYS A 3 -7.75 -18.67 -13.20
C LYS A 3 -7.56 -17.71 -12.04
N ILE A 4 -7.44 -16.44 -12.34
CA ILE A 4 -7.18 -15.39 -11.35
C ILE A 4 -8.41 -14.49 -11.21
N SER A 5 -8.78 -14.18 -9.97
CA SER A 5 -9.73 -13.13 -9.65
C SER A 5 -9.01 -11.93 -9.05
N PHE A 6 -9.40 -10.72 -9.44
CA PHE A 6 -8.89 -9.48 -8.88
C PHE A 6 -10.03 -8.60 -8.35
N ILE A 7 -10.04 -8.36 -7.05
CA ILE A 7 -11.06 -7.60 -6.34
C ILE A 7 -10.47 -6.25 -5.91
N GLY A 8 -11.07 -5.16 -6.40
CA GLY A 8 -10.63 -3.81 -6.06
C GLY A 8 -9.74 -3.19 -7.13
N THR A 9 -10.36 -2.61 -8.17
CA THR A 9 -9.70 -1.96 -9.32
C THR A 9 -9.63 -0.43 -9.14
N GLY A 10 -9.16 0.00 -7.97
CA GLY A 10 -8.87 1.41 -7.67
C GLY A 10 -7.57 1.90 -8.33
N LEU A 11 -7.01 3.01 -7.81
CA LEU A 11 -5.78 3.62 -8.34
C LEU A 11 -4.60 2.64 -8.43
N MET A 12 -4.47 1.75 -7.45
CA MET A 12 -3.41 0.73 -7.42
C MET A 12 -3.84 -0.54 -8.16
N GLY A 13 -5.04 -1.06 -7.87
CA GLY A 13 -5.47 -2.35 -8.37
C GLY A 13 -5.70 -2.40 -9.88
N LEU A 14 -6.12 -1.30 -10.51
CA LEU A 14 -6.32 -1.26 -11.96
C LEU A 14 -5.02 -1.52 -12.74
N PRO A 15 -3.91 -0.80 -12.51
CA PRO A 15 -2.65 -1.08 -13.20
C PRO A 15 -2.07 -2.47 -12.83
N MET A 16 -2.22 -2.92 -11.59
CA MET A 16 -1.79 -4.26 -11.17
C MET A 16 -2.53 -5.36 -11.94
N ALA A 17 -3.87 -5.26 -12.06
CA ALA A 17 -4.68 -6.18 -12.84
C ALA A 17 -4.32 -6.18 -14.33
N LYS A 18 -4.00 -5.01 -14.91
CA LYS A 18 -3.50 -4.89 -16.28
C LYS A 18 -2.19 -5.65 -16.50
N ASN A 19 -1.27 -5.59 -15.54
CA ASN A 19 0.01 -6.30 -15.64
C ASN A 19 -0.18 -7.83 -15.61
N ILE A 20 -1.14 -8.33 -14.82
CA ILE A 20 -1.50 -9.75 -14.82
C ILE A 20 -2.06 -10.19 -16.18
N LEU A 21 -2.95 -9.39 -16.78
CA LEU A 21 -3.48 -9.66 -18.13
C LEU A 21 -2.38 -9.63 -19.19
N LYS A 22 -1.49 -8.62 -19.12
CA LYS A 22 -0.35 -8.47 -20.02
C LYS A 22 0.62 -9.67 -19.96
N ALA A 23 0.71 -10.31 -18.81
CA ALA A 23 1.47 -11.54 -18.62
C ALA A 23 0.76 -12.80 -19.16
N GLY A 24 -0.44 -12.67 -19.72
CA GLY A 24 -1.18 -13.74 -20.38
C GLY A 24 -2.09 -14.57 -19.47
N TYR A 25 -2.34 -14.15 -18.24
CA TYR A 25 -3.25 -14.85 -17.34
C TYR A 25 -4.72 -14.53 -17.64
N ASN A 26 -5.61 -15.50 -17.43
CA ASN A 26 -7.05 -15.29 -17.45
C ASN A 26 -7.49 -14.59 -16.16
N LEU A 27 -8.15 -13.45 -16.29
CA LEU A 27 -8.54 -12.61 -15.16
C LEU A 27 -10.03 -12.35 -15.13
N LYS A 28 -10.67 -12.63 -13.98
CA LYS A 28 -11.95 -12.06 -13.59
C LYS A 28 -11.69 -10.82 -12.73
N ALA A 29 -12.42 -9.74 -12.95
CA ALA A 29 -12.26 -8.52 -12.18
C ALA A 29 -13.60 -8.09 -11.54
N PHE A 30 -13.54 -7.71 -10.28
CA PHE A 30 -14.67 -7.14 -9.57
C PHE A 30 -14.29 -5.85 -8.85
N ASN A 31 -15.17 -4.86 -8.93
CA ASN A 31 -15.09 -3.66 -8.11
C ASN A 31 -16.51 -3.20 -7.75
N ARG A 32 -16.73 -2.75 -6.51
CA ARG A 32 -18.03 -2.24 -6.04
C ARG A 32 -18.61 -1.18 -7.00
N SER A 33 -17.78 -0.28 -7.51
CA SER A 33 -18.12 0.63 -8.62
C SER A 33 -17.69 -0.01 -9.93
N GLN A 34 -18.58 -0.68 -10.63
CA GLN A 34 -18.28 -1.48 -11.83
C GLN A 34 -17.53 -0.71 -12.93
N ASN A 35 -17.80 0.60 -13.07
CA ASN A 35 -17.12 1.46 -14.03
C ASN A 35 -15.58 1.52 -13.83
N LYS A 36 -15.08 1.25 -12.62
CA LYS A 36 -13.64 1.20 -12.34
C LYS A 36 -12.98 -0.08 -12.84
N ALA A 37 -13.74 -1.17 -13.02
CA ALA A 37 -13.24 -2.41 -13.61
C ALA A 37 -13.40 -2.43 -15.14
N ALA A 38 -14.31 -1.63 -15.69
CA ALA A 38 -14.63 -1.59 -17.12
C ALA A 38 -13.39 -1.48 -18.05
N PRO A 39 -12.34 -0.68 -17.73
CA PRO A 39 -11.15 -0.59 -18.59
C PRO A 39 -10.36 -1.90 -18.74
N LEU A 40 -10.61 -2.92 -17.93
CA LEU A 40 -9.97 -4.23 -18.04
C LEU A 40 -10.66 -5.12 -19.08
N LYS A 41 -11.93 -4.86 -19.40
CA LYS A 41 -12.71 -5.62 -20.39
C LYS A 41 -12.06 -5.56 -21.76
N ASP A 42 -11.61 -4.38 -22.18
CA ASP A 42 -10.95 -4.18 -23.48
C ASP A 42 -9.58 -4.86 -23.56
N GLN A 43 -9.06 -5.31 -22.42
CA GLN A 43 -7.81 -6.07 -22.32
C GLN A 43 -8.02 -7.57 -22.09
N GLY A 44 -9.27 -8.03 -22.22
CA GLY A 44 -9.62 -9.46 -22.16
C GLY A 44 -10.05 -9.96 -20.77
N ALA A 45 -10.24 -9.08 -19.76
CA ALA A 45 -10.79 -9.52 -18.49
C ALA A 45 -12.30 -9.77 -18.56
N GLU A 46 -12.77 -10.76 -17.83
CA GLU A 46 -14.17 -10.95 -17.49
C GLU A 46 -14.54 -10.02 -16.32
N ILE A 47 -15.58 -9.21 -16.49
CA ILE A 47 -16.06 -8.31 -15.43
C ILE A 47 -17.22 -8.97 -14.71
N SER A 48 -17.02 -9.32 -13.45
CA SER A 48 -18.03 -9.97 -12.61
C SER A 48 -19.02 -8.98 -12.03
N SER A 49 -20.28 -9.39 -11.90
CA SER A 49 -21.36 -8.58 -11.35
C SER A 49 -21.48 -8.68 -9.82
N SER A 50 -20.92 -9.74 -9.23
CA SER A 50 -20.93 -10.00 -7.79
C SER A 50 -19.57 -10.55 -7.30
N ILE A 51 -19.36 -10.49 -5.97
CA ILE A 51 -18.20 -11.08 -5.32
C ILE A 51 -18.18 -12.61 -5.54
N LYS A 52 -19.31 -13.26 -5.34
CA LYS A 52 -19.44 -14.71 -5.50
C LYS A 52 -19.07 -15.16 -6.91
N GLU A 53 -19.57 -14.46 -7.93
CA GLU A 53 -19.20 -14.72 -9.33
C GLU A 53 -17.70 -14.50 -9.58
N ALA A 54 -17.13 -13.43 -9.02
CA ALA A 54 -15.74 -13.13 -9.19
C ALA A 54 -14.82 -14.23 -8.65
N VAL A 55 -15.08 -14.72 -7.43
CA VAL A 55 -14.20 -15.69 -6.78
C VAL A 55 -14.46 -17.14 -7.19
N SER A 56 -15.65 -17.41 -7.75
CA SER A 56 -16.03 -18.77 -8.15
C SER A 56 -15.05 -19.33 -9.20
N ASP A 57 -14.63 -20.57 -9.00
CA ASP A 57 -13.74 -21.30 -9.89
C ASP A 57 -12.33 -20.66 -10.09
N SER A 58 -11.94 -19.73 -9.20
CA SER A 58 -10.63 -19.08 -9.23
C SER A 58 -9.61 -19.90 -8.43
N ASP A 59 -8.41 -20.09 -9.03
CA ASP A 59 -7.26 -20.70 -8.35
C ASP A 59 -6.60 -19.72 -7.38
N VAL A 60 -6.55 -18.45 -7.79
CA VAL A 60 -5.96 -17.34 -7.05
C VAL A 60 -6.94 -16.18 -7.01
N VAL A 61 -7.17 -15.64 -5.83
CA VAL A 61 -8.00 -14.45 -5.61
C VAL A 61 -7.12 -13.36 -5.01
N ILE A 62 -6.97 -12.26 -5.71
CA ILE A 62 -6.19 -11.10 -5.27
C ILE A 62 -7.15 -9.99 -4.82
N THR A 63 -6.90 -9.42 -3.65
CA THR A 63 -7.63 -8.26 -3.16
C THR A 63 -6.71 -7.04 -3.06
N MET A 64 -7.20 -5.86 -3.49
CA MET A 64 -6.51 -4.57 -3.36
C MET A 64 -7.52 -3.51 -2.94
N LEU A 65 -7.76 -3.41 -1.64
CA LEU A 65 -8.82 -2.62 -1.01
C LEU A 65 -8.24 -1.44 -0.23
N THR A 66 -9.11 -0.54 0.23
CA THR A 66 -8.70 0.75 0.80
C THR A 66 -8.20 0.68 2.24
N ASP A 67 -8.79 -0.19 3.05
CA ASP A 67 -8.59 -0.24 4.50
C ASP A 67 -9.11 -1.54 5.12
N ASP A 68 -8.93 -1.66 6.44
CA ASP A 68 -9.36 -2.81 7.24
C ASP A 68 -10.86 -3.08 7.14
N ILE A 69 -11.68 -2.03 7.07
CA ILE A 69 -13.15 -2.16 6.99
C ILE A 69 -13.54 -2.81 5.66
N ALA A 70 -12.98 -2.32 4.56
CA ALA A 70 -13.28 -2.87 3.24
C ALA A 70 -12.79 -4.33 3.10
N VAL A 71 -11.64 -4.67 3.71
CA VAL A 71 -11.13 -6.05 3.73
C VAL A 71 -12.05 -6.94 4.57
N ASP A 72 -12.46 -6.48 5.75
CA ASP A 72 -13.38 -7.22 6.62
C ASP A 72 -14.75 -7.43 5.94
N GLU A 73 -15.30 -6.41 5.29
CA GLU A 73 -16.59 -6.52 4.55
C GLU A 73 -16.54 -7.58 3.46
N ILE A 74 -15.45 -7.63 2.69
CA ILE A 74 -15.31 -8.60 1.59
C ILE A 74 -15.00 -10.00 2.14
N MET A 75 -13.92 -10.15 2.92
CA MET A 75 -13.42 -11.47 3.32
C MET A 75 -14.27 -12.18 4.38
N SER A 76 -15.17 -11.46 5.07
CA SER A 76 -16.14 -12.06 6.00
C SER A 76 -17.50 -12.32 5.36
N SER A 77 -17.74 -11.87 4.13
CA SER A 77 -19.04 -12.06 3.47
C SER A 77 -19.27 -13.52 3.10
N SER A 78 -20.53 -13.98 3.18
CA SER A 78 -20.93 -15.32 2.70
C SER A 78 -20.61 -15.51 1.23
N ASP A 79 -20.86 -14.50 0.40
CA ASP A 79 -20.59 -14.52 -1.04
C ASP A 79 -19.11 -14.80 -1.35
N PHE A 80 -18.19 -14.21 -0.58
CA PHE A 80 -16.78 -14.46 -0.73
C PHE A 80 -16.42 -15.87 -0.25
N LEU A 81 -16.78 -16.22 0.98
CA LEU A 81 -16.37 -17.48 1.62
C LEU A 81 -16.95 -18.72 0.94
N GLU A 82 -18.24 -18.66 0.52
CA GLU A 82 -18.91 -19.78 -0.17
C GLU A 82 -18.54 -19.85 -1.66
N GLY A 83 -18.11 -18.74 -2.25
CA GLY A 83 -17.68 -18.70 -3.64
C GLY A 83 -16.28 -19.28 -3.86
N LEU A 84 -15.42 -19.27 -2.83
CA LEU A 84 -14.05 -19.80 -2.94
C LEU A 84 -14.06 -21.32 -3.10
N LYS A 85 -13.27 -21.84 -4.04
CA LYS A 85 -13.04 -23.26 -4.15
C LYS A 85 -12.01 -23.73 -3.11
N SER A 86 -12.10 -24.99 -2.68
CA SER A 86 -11.10 -25.61 -1.82
C SER A 86 -9.68 -25.46 -2.42
N GLU A 87 -8.71 -25.24 -1.55
CA GLU A 87 -7.29 -25.06 -1.90
C GLU A 87 -6.97 -23.80 -2.74
N ALA A 88 -7.95 -22.92 -3.00
CA ALA A 88 -7.66 -21.62 -3.60
C ALA A 88 -6.67 -20.82 -2.75
N THR A 89 -5.92 -19.94 -3.38
CA THR A 89 -5.02 -19.02 -2.69
C THR A 89 -5.60 -17.60 -2.72
N VAL A 90 -5.85 -17.03 -1.55
CA VAL A 90 -6.22 -15.62 -1.39
C VAL A 90 -4.95 -14.82 -1.10
N ILE A 91 -4.71 -13.77 -1.87
CA ILE A 91 -3.56 -12.85 -1.72
C ILE A 91 -4.12 -11.47 -1.43
N ASP A 92 -4.00 -11.02 -0.18
CA ASP A 92 -4.42 -9.66 0.18
C ASP A 92 -3.25 -8.68 0.02
N MET A 93 -3.34 -7.82 -1.00
CA MET A 93 -2.36 -6.78 -1.28
C MET A 93 -2.73 -5.42 -0.68
N SER A 94 -3.81 -5.37 0.09
CA SER A 94 -4.26 -4.19 0.83
C SER A 94 -3.30 -3.86 1.98
N SER A 95 -3.27 -2.58 2.38
CA SER A 95 -2.54 -2.16 3.58
C SER A 95 -3.49 -2.09 4.78
N VAL A 96 -3.42 -3.10 5.62
CA VAL A 96 -4.27 -3.29 6.81
C VAL A 96 -3.42 -3.54 8.07
N LYS A 97 -4.06 -3.67 9.22
CA LYS A 97 -3.38 -4.05 10.46
C LYS A 97 -2.90 -5.51 10.38
N PRO A 98 -1.75 -5.85 10.98
CA PRO A 98 -1.28 -7.24 11.08
C PRO A 98 -2.31 -8.17 11.71
N SER A 99 -3.07 -7.68 12.70
CA SER A 99 -4.15 -8.43 13.34
C SER A 99 -5.31 -8.77 12.39
N THR A 100 -5.65 -7.87 11.46
CA THR A 100 -6.66 -8.09 10.41
C THR A 100 -6.19 -9.20 9.46
N ALA A 101 -4.95 -9.13 8.99
CA ALA A 101 -4.36 -10.18 8.14
C ALA A 101 -4.34 -11.54 8.84
N THR A 102 -3.90 -11.58 10.10
CA THR A 102 -3.87 -12.83 10.89
C THR A 102 -5.27 -13.41 11.13
N LYS A 103 -6.26 -12.55 11.40
CA LYS A 103 -7.68 -12.96 11.56
C LYS A 103 -8.20 -13.65 10.29
N HIS A 104 -8.02 -13.02 9.14
CA HIS A 104 -8.51 -13.57 7.87
C HIS A 104 -7.73 -14.79 7.43
N GLY A 105 -6.41 -14.80 7.60
CA GLY A 105 -5.59 -15.97 7.31
C GLY A 105 -6.01 -17.20 8.12
N ASN A 106 -6.26 -17.05 9.43
CA ASN A 106 -6.73 -18.13 10.28
C ASN A 106 -8.14 -18.62 9.89
N ASN A 107 -9.06 -17.68 9.56
CA ASN A 107 -10.41 -18.04 9.10
C ASN A 107 -10.37 -18.82 7.79
N LEU A 108 -9.59 -18.37 6.81
CA LEU A 108 -9.46 -19.04 5.51
C LEU A 108 -8.78 -20.41 5.64
N LYS A 109 -7.74 -20.51 6.48
CA LYS A 109 -7.06 -21.78 6.76
C LYS A 109 -8.03 -22.81 7.34
N SER A 110 -8.96 -22.41 8.23
CA SER A 110 -9.99 -23.29 8.78
C SER A 110 -10.95 -23.86 7.73
N LYS A 111 -10.98 -23.27 6.55
CA LYS A 111 -11.80 -23.65 5.39
C LYS A 111 -10.98 -24.31 4.26
N ASN A 112 -9.75 -24.71 4.54
CA ASN A 112 -8.82 -25.27 3.56
C ASN A 112 -8.52 -24.31 2.39
N ILE A 113 -8.43 -23.01 2.68
CA ILE A 113 -8.05 -21.96 1.73
C ILE A 113 -6.68 -21.41 2.16
N ASN A 114 -5.76 -21.29 1.21
CA ASN A 114 -4.45 -20.68 1.43
C ASN A 114 -4.55 -19.16 1.50
N TYR A 115 -3.67 -18.53 2.28
CA TYR A 115 -3.67 -17.07 2.43
C TYR A 115 -2.25 -16.52 2.47
N LEU A 116 -2.06 -15.38 1.78
CA LEU A 116 -0.88 -14.53 1.86
C LEU A 116 -1.33 -13.09 2.11
N ASP A 117 -0.72 -12.41 3.07
CA ASP A 117 -0.75 -10.95 3.15
C ASP A 117 0.43 -10.40 2.36
N ALA A 118 0.17 -9.56 1.38
CA ALA A 118 1.16 -9.12 0.41
C ALA A 118 1.08 -7.61 0.11
N PRO A 119 1.09 -6.73 1.12
CA PRO A 119 1.05 -5.30 0.90
C PRO A 119 2.22 -4.80 0.07
N VAL A 120 2.00 -3.65 -0.61
CA VAL A 120 2.90 -3.14 -1.63
C VAL A 120 3.44 -1.74 -1.31
N SER A 121 4.61 -1.43 -1.88
CA SER A 121 5.21 -0.10 -1.88
C SER A 121 5.75 0.24 -3.28
N GLY A 122 5.54 1.51 -3.72
CA GLY A 122 5.97 1.99 -5.04
C GLY A 122 4.98 2.99 -5.66
N GLY A 123 3.79 3.14 -5.06
CA GLY A 123 2.74 4.04 -5.53
C GLY A 123 2.18 3.63 -6.90
N THR A 124 1.42 4.52 -7.52
CA THR A 124 0.79 4.25 -8.83
C THR A 124 1.81 4.02 -9.94
N ILE A 125 2.95 4.72 -9.89
CA ILE A 125 4.05 4.54 -10.85
C ILE A 125 4.59 3.12 -10.76
N GLY A 126 4.93 2.64 -9.55
CA GLY A 126 5.39 1.27 -9.38
C GLY A 126 4.37 0.22 -9.77
N ALA A 127 3.06 0.51 -9.59
CA ALA A 127 1.99 -0.37 -10.03
C ALA A 127 1.87 -0.43 -11.57
N GLU A 128 2.05 0.70 -12.26
CA GLU A 128 2.03 0.79 -13.73
C GLU A 128 3.25 0.09 -14.36
N GLU A 129 4.43 0.28 -13.76
CA GLU A 129 5.70 -0.26 -14.24
C GLU A 129 5.97 -1.71 -13.81
N ALA A 130 5.07 -2.34 -13.05
CA ALA A 130 5.30 -3.66 -12.46
C ALA A 130 6.59 -3.71 -11.60
N SER A 131 6.88 -2.65 -10.89
CA SER A 131 8.11 -2.48 -10.09
C SER A 131 7.84 -2.34 -8.58
N LEU A 132 6.64 -2.75 -8.12
CA LEU A 132 6.27 -2.69 -6.72
C LEU A 132 7.20 -3.54 -5.84
N ALA A 133 7.61 -3.03 -4.70
CA ALA A 133 8.10 -3.89 -3.62
C ALA A 133 6.88 -4.57 -2.98
N ILE A 134 6.87 -5.91 -2.94
CA ILE A 134 5.77 -6.72 -2.43
C ILE A 134 6.28 -7.48 -1.20
N MET A 135 5.75 -7.14 -0.03
CA MET A 135 6.16 -7.74 1.25
C MET A 135 5.19 -8.86 1.62
N VAL A 136 5.62 -10.12 1.49
CA VAL A 136 4.72 -11.26 1.62
C VAL A 136 4.85 -11.92 2.98
N GLY A 137 3.72 -12.12 3.65
CA GLY A 137 3.59 -12.97 4.84
C GLY A 137 2.76 -14.22 4.53
N GLY A 138 3.22 -15.38 4.97
CA GLY A 138 2.50 -16.64 4.78
C GLY A 138 3.41 -17.87 4.77
N GLU A 139 2.88 -19.00 4.34
CA GLU A 139 3.64 -20.26 4.25
C GLU A 139 4.51 -20.28 2.98
N GLN A 140 5.74 -20.81 3.08
CA GLN A 140 6.70 -20.86 1.97
C GLN A 140 6.14 -21.55 0.72
N ASN A 141 5.51 -22.73 0.91
CA ASN A 141 4.94 -23.50 -0.20
C ASN A 141 3.79 -22.78 -0.93
N VAL A 142 3.03 -21.93 -0.21
CA VAL A 142 1.97 -21.09 -0.78
C VAL A 142 2.59 -19.93 -1.55
N PHE A 143 3.62 -19.30 -0.98
CA PHE A 143 4.38 -18.25 -1.65
C PHE A 143 5.01 -18.75 -2.94
N ASP A 144 5.67 -19.91 -2.93
CA ASP A 144 6.34 -20.48 -4.11
C ASP A 144 5.36 -20.67 -5.29
N LYS A 145 4.13 -21.12 -5.00
CA LYS A 145 3.06 -21.27 -6.01
C LYS A 145 2.54 -19.94 -6.54
N ALA A 146 2.52 -18.90 -5.71
CA ALA A 146 2.02 -17.57 -6.06
C ALA A 146 3.10 -16.65 -6.68
N ASN A 147 4.36 -17.00 -6.55
CA ASN A 147 5.51 -16.14 -6.86
C ASN A 147 5.50 -15.61 -8.29
N GLU A 148 5.22 -16.47 -9.28
CA GLU A 148 5.20 -16.04 -10.69
C GLU A 148 4.07 -15.05 -10.99
N ILE A 149 2.92 -15.17 -10.30
CA ILE A 149 1.82 -14.20 -10.41
C ILE A 149 2.25 -12.88 -9.76
N LEU A 150 2.82 -12.93 -8.57
CA LEU A 150 3.27 -11.73 -7.84
C LEU A 150 4.36 -10.97 -8.63
N LYS A 151 5.26 -11.67 -9.31
CA LYS A 151 6.29 -11.07 -10.18
C LYS A 151 5.71 -10.27 -11.35
N THR A 152 4.48 -10.54 -11.76
CA THR A 152 3.84 -9.72 -12.80
C THR A 152 3.55 -8.28 -12.34
N MET A 153 3.55 -8.03 -11.02
CA MET A 153 3.24 -6.74 -10.41
C MET A 153 4.45 -6.08 -9.74
N GLY A 154 5.55 -6.83 -9.50
CA GLY A 154 6.73 -6.29 -8.85
C GLY A 154 7.70 -7.34 -8.33
N ASN A 155 8.39 -7.01 -7.27
CA ASN A 155 9.42 -7.82 -6.64
C ASN A 155 8.91 -8.39 -5.30
N PRO A 156 8.39 -9.63 -5.28
CA PRO A 156 7.89 -10.25 -4.06
C PRO A 156 9.03 -10.78 -3.18
N THR A 157 8.90 -10.57 -1.88
CA THR A 157 9.81 -11.13 -0.87
C THR A 157 8.99 -11.73 0.25
N LEU A 158 9.14 -13.03 0.51
CA LEU A 158 8.56 -13.66 1.70
C LEU A 158 9.36 -13.23 2.93
N VAL A 159 8.69 -12.58 3.88
CA VAL A 159 9.33 -11.97 5.06
C VAL A 159 9.01 -12.70 6.37
N GLY A 160 8.11 -13.66 6.35
CA GLY A 160 7.76 -14.45 7.53
C GLY A 160 6.34 -15.03 7.46
N PRO A 161 5.79 -15.50 8.59
CA PRO A 161 4.44 -16.05 8.65
C PRO A 161 3.36 -14.98 8.35
N ILE A 162 2.09 -15.41 8.29
CA ILE A 162 0.93 -14.53 8.09
C ILE A 162 1.00 -13.33 9.05
N GLY A 163 0.78 -12.12 8.51
CA GLY A 163 0.89 -10.83 9.19
C GLY A 163 2.27 -10.17 9.06
N SER A 164 3.31 -10.92 8.69
CA SER A 164 4.67 -10.35 8.54
C SER A 164 4.80 -9.40 7.35
N GLY A 165 4.05 -9.61 6.28
CA GLY A 165 3.95 -8.68 5.17
C GLY A 165 3.43 -7.31 5.65
N GLN A 166 2.35 -7.31 6.43
CA GLN A 166 1.80 -6.08 7.01
C GLN A 166 2.77 -5.42 8.01
N ILE A 167 3.47 -6.18 8.85
CA ILE A 167 4.52 -5.63 9.73
C ILE A 167 5.62 -4.96 8.90
N SER A 168 6.06 -5.60 7.82
CA SER A 168 7.05 -5.01 6.91
C SER A 168 6.53 -3.74 6.23
N LYS A 169 5.24 -3.70 5.88
CA LYS A 169 4.59 -2.50 5.37
C LYS A 169 4.55 -1.38 6.41
N LEU A 170 4.27 -1.67 7.67
CA LEU A 170 4.34 -0.69 8.75
C LEU A 170 5.77 -0.14 8.90
N ALA A 171 6.78 -0.99 8.87
CA ALA A 171 8.18 -0.58 8.90
C ALA A 171 8.54 0.33 7.70
N ASN A 172 8.09 -0.03 6.49
CA ASN A 172 8.23 0.84 5.32
C ASN A 172 7.58 2.22 5.56
N GLN A 173 6.37 2.27 6.11
CA GLN A 173 5.65 3.54 6.33
C GLN A 173 6.28 4.38 7.44
N ILE A 174 6.89 3.76 8.46
CA ILE A 174 7.76 4.46 9.42
C ILE A 174 8.87 5.19 8.67
N ILE A 175 9.68 4.45 7.90
CA ILE A 175 10.82 5.01 7.18
C ILE A 175 10.37 6.14 6.24
N VAL A 176 9.30 5.92 5.47
CA VAL A 176 8.74 6.93 4.55
C VAL A 176 8.31 8.19 5.31
N GLY A 177 7.48 8.06 6.34
CA GLY A 177 6.93 9.20 7.07
C GLY A 177 7.99 10.01 7.79
N LEU A 178 8.91 9.33 8.47
CA LEU A 178 9.99 10.00 9.20
C LEU A 178 10.97 10.69 8.24
N THR A 179 11.31 10.04 7.12
CA THR A 179 12.18 10.64 6.12
C THR A 179 11.55 11.87 5.46
N ILE A 180 10.23 11.85 5.19
CA ILE A 180 9.51 13.04 4.71
C ILE A 180 9.63 14.18 5.72
N GLY A 181 9.48 13.90 7.02
CA GLY A 181 9.67 14.88 8.09
C GLY A 181 11.09 15.46 8.10
N ALA A 182 12.09 14.59 8.06
CA ALA A 182 13.50 15.00 8.04
C ALA A 182 13.83 15.87 6.81
N VAL A 183 13.32 15.51 5.63
CA VAL A 183 13.49 16.31 4.40
C VAL A 183 12.81 17.67 4.52
N ALA A 184 11.61 17.71 5.12
CA ALA A 184 10.89 18.96 5.35
C ALA A 184 11.68 19.93 6.26
N GLU A 185 12.28 19.42 7.34
CA GLU A 185 13.14 20.20 8.24
C GLU A 185 14.41 20.68 7.52
N ALA A 186 15.07 19.79 6.74
CA ALA A 186 16.28 20.13 5.99
C ALA A 186 16.05 21.24 4.96
N VAL A 187 14.95 21.14 4.18
CA VAL A 187 14.56 22.19 3.21
C VAL A 187 14.28 23.51 3.94
N THR A 188 13.49 23.48 5.02
CA THR A 188 13.17 24.66 5.81
C THR A 188 14.41 25.32 6.40
N LEU A 189 15.35 24.53 6.93
CA LEU A 189 16.62 25.05 7.49
C LEU A 189 17.44 25.74 6.40
N CYS A 190 17.58 25.14 5.22
CA CYS A 190 18.30 25.74 4.10
C CYS A 190 17.69 27.08 3.65
N GLU A 191 16.38 27.13 3.49
CA GLU A 191 15.67 28.36 3.11
C GLU A 191 15.85 29.48 4.16
N LYS A 192 15.72 29.13 5.44
CA LYS A 192 15.89 30.12 6.54
C LYS A 192 17.34 30.62 6.68
N ALA A 193 18.33 29.76 6.37
CA ALA A 193 19.74 30.11 6.38
C ALA A 193 20.20 30.85 5.12
N GLY A 194 19.33 31.01 4.10
CA GLY A 194 19.69 31.63 2.81
C GLY A 194 20.49 30.70 1.90
N ALA A 195 20.53 29.40 2.16
CA ALA A 195 21.10 28.40 1.28
C ALA A 195 20.07 27.97 0.21
N ASP A 196 20.57 27.58 -0.97
CA ASP A 196 19.72 27.11 -2.07
C ASP A 196 19.31 25.65 -1.83
N PRO A 197 18.03 25.34 -1.57
CA PRO A 197 17.61 23.99 -1.25
C PRO A 197 17.68 23.04 -2.47
N VAL A 198 17.64 23.56 -3.72
CA VAL A 198 17.84 22.73 -4.92
C VAL A 198 19.29 22.25 -4.99
N LYS A 199 20.25 23.16 -4.74
CA LYS A 199 21.66 22.82 -4.71
C LYS A 199 21.99 21.91 -3.52
N MET A 200 21.31 22.09 -2.38
CA MET A 200 21.46 21.20 -1.24
C MET A 200 21.07 19.76 -1.61
N ILE A 201 19.91 19.53 -2.22
CA ILE A 201 19.49 18.19 -2.68
C ILE A 201 20.54 17.60 -3.65
N SER A 202 21.01 18.40 -4.61
CA SER A 202 22.03 17.96 -5.56
C SER A 202 23.34 17.58 -4.87
N ALA A 203 23.77 18.36 -3.88
CA ALA A 203 25.01 18.09 -3.14
C ALA A 203 24.94 16.83 -2.27
N LEU A 204 23.73 16.43 -1.83
CA LEU A 204 23.51 15.23 -1.02
C LEU A 204 23.33 13.96 -1.87
N SER A 205 23.16 14.12 -3.20
CA SER A 205 22.92 13.01 -4.12
C SER A 205 24.07 12.01 -4.11
N GLY A 206 23.74 10.72 -3.95
CA GLY A 206 24.71 9.63 -3.83
C GLY A 206 25.40 9.52 -2.46
N GLY A 207 25.14 10.43 -1.52
CA GLY A 207 25.63 10.37 -0.15
C GLY A 207 24.70 9.59 0.78
N TRP A 208 25.08 9.46 2.05
CA TRP A 208 24.32 8.71 3.06
C TRP A 208 22.89 9.25 3.30
N ALA A 209 22.68 10.55 3.10
CA ALA A 209 21.38 11.20 3.26
C ALA A 209 20.48 11.05 2.01
N ASP A 210 21.03 10.56 0.90
CA ASP A 210 20.24 10.42 -0.33
C ASP A 210 19.19 9.34 -0.21
N SER A 211 18.04 9.61 -0.79
CA SER A 211 16.93 8.65 -0.84
C SER A 211 15.96 9.03 -1.96
N LYS A 212 15.20 8.07 -2.45
CA LYS A 212 14.09 8.35 -3.38
C LYS A 212 13.13 9.41 -2.80
N ILE A 213 12.97 9.43 -1.46
CA ILE A 213 12.14 10.43 -0.77
C ILE A 213 12.76 11.80 -0.85
N LEU A 214 14.05 11.96 -0.56
CA LEU A 214 14.76 13.24 -0.70
C LEU A 214 14.60 13.80 -2.11
N GLN A 215 14.90 12.99 -3.13
CA GLN A 215 14.86 13.42 -4.53
C GLN A 215 13.45 13.78 -4.99
N THR A 216 12.43 12.99 -4.60
CA THR A 216 11.06 13.19 -5.08
C THR A 216 10.30 14.21 -4.23
N HIS A 217 10.28 14.03 -2.90
CA HIS A 217 9.46 14.88 -2.03
C HIS A 217 10.17 16.18 -1.67
N GLY A 218 11.50 16.19 -1.58
CA GLY A 218 12.26 17.43 -1.42
C GLY A 218 12.01 18.42 -2.57
N LYS A 219 12.05 17.93 -3.82
CA LYS A 219 11.69 18.74 -4.98
C LYS A 219 10.26 19.26 -4.88
N ARG A 220 9.28 18.44 -4.52
CA ARG A 220 7.87 18.84 -4.38
C ARG A 220 7.69 19.90 -3.29
N MET A 221 8.43 19.81 -2.18
CA MET A 221 8.42 20.81 -1.11
C MET A 221 8.93 22.17 -1.60
N ILE A 222 10.05 22.17 -2.36
CA ILE A 222 10.62 23.38 -2.95
C ILE A 222 9.66 24.00 -3.97
N ASP A 223 9.09 23.19 -4.86
CA ASP A 223 8.14 23.62 -5.90
C ASP A 223 6.75 23.97 -5.32
N LYS A 224 6.49 23.72 -4.03
CA LYS A 224 5.18 23.83 -3.35
C LYS A 224 4.08 23.03 -4.07
N ASP A 225 4.45 21.93 -4.78
CA ASP A 225 3.50 21.04 -5.46
C ASP A 225 3.04 19.93 -4.51
N PHE A 226 1.89 20.12 -3.92
CA PHE A 226 1.24 19.14 -3.05
C PHE A 226 0.03 18.46 -3.71
N SER A 227 0.01 18.38 -5.03
CA SER A 227 -0.97 17.59 -5.79
C SER A 227 -0.88 16.10 -5.38
N PRO A 228 -1.99 15.41 -5.07
CA PRO A 228 -1.96 14.13 -4.38
C PRO A 228 -1.40 13.00 -5.25
N LYS A 229 -0.30 12.41 -4.81
CA LYS A 229 0.24 11.11 -5.26
C LYS A 229 0.08 10.05 -4.16
N GLY A 230 0.27 10.47 -2.89
CA GLY A 230 -0.06 9.72 -1.69
C GLY A 230 -0.70 10.68 -0.68
N LYS A 231 -2.00 10.49 -0.38
CA LYS A 231 -2.76 11.44 0.46
C LYS A 231 -2.23 11.50 1.89
N THR A 232 -2.20 12.70 2.46
CA THR A 232 -1.90 12.97 3.88
C THR A 232 -2.81 12.17 4.81
N SER A 233 -4.11 12.10 4.52
CA SER A 233 -5.07 11.31 5.30
C SER A 233 -4.77 9.81 5.29
N THR A 234 -4.32 9.28 4.16
CA THR A 234 -3.89 7.87 4.06
C THR A 234 -2.64 7.62 4.87
N HIS A 235 -1.66 8.54 4.82
CA HIS A 235 -0.44 8.40 5.61
C HIS A 235 -0.71 8.52 7.11
N LEU A 236 -1.62 9.41 7.53
CA LEU A 236 -2.09 9.48 8.92
C LEU A 236 -2.74 8.15 9.38
N LYS A 237 -3.57 7.52 8.53
CA LYS A 237 -4.11 6.18 8.81
C LYS A 237 -2.97 5.16 9.03
N ASP A 238 -1.96 5.18 8.17
CA ASP A 238 -0.82 4.28 8.30
C ASP A 238 -0.03 4.52 9.60
N MET A 239 0.20 5.78 9.99
CA MET A 239 0.85 6.13 11.26
C MET A 239 0.02 5.69 12.48
N ASN A 240 -1.30 5.76 12.42
CA ASN A 240 -2.17 5.21 13.47
C ASN A 240 -2.03 3.68 13.55
N ASN A 241 -2.07 2.98 12.41
CA ASN A 241 -1.87 1.52 12.37
C ASN A 241 -0.50 1.10 12.92
N ILE A 242 0.55 1.89 12.66
CA ILE A 242 1.91 1.68 13.22
C ILE A 242 1.86 1.73 14.75
N LEU A 243 1.29 2.79 15.32
CA LEU A 243 1.28 2.96 16.79
C LEU A 243 0.36 1.97 17.49
N ASP A 244 -0.81 1.66 16.92
CA ASP A 244 -1.70 0.61 17.42
C ASP A 244 -0.98 -0.75 17.45
N SER A 245 -0.27 -1.08 16.37
CA SER A 245 0.48 -2.34 16.29
C SER A 245 1.67 -2.34 17.26
N ALA A 246 2.41 -1.24 17.36
CA ALA A 246 3.52 -1.10 18.30
C ALA A 246 3.05 -1.31 19.75
N ASN A 247 1.91 -0.74 20.11
CA ASN A 247 1.29 -0.94 21.44
C ASN A 247 0.96 -2.42 21.70
N SER A 248 0.46 -3.15 20.70
CA SER A 248 0.16 -4.59 20.85
C SER A 248 1.42 -5.46 21.06
N PHE A 249 2.57 -4.94 20.66
CA PHE A 249 3.89 -5.57 20.85
C PHE A 249 4.69 -4.95 22.00
N ASN A 250 4.08 -4.10 22.85
CA ASN A 250 4.75 -3.35 23.93
C ASN A 250 6.01 -2.59 23.44
N THR A 251 5.93 -2.00 22.25
CA THR A 251 7.05 -1.28 21.61
C THR A 251 6.77 0.22 21.58
N HIS A 252 7.72 1.04 22.04
CA HIS A 252 7.63 2.48 22.01
C HIS A 252 8.30 3.07 20.77
N LEU A 253 7.58 3.90 20.01
CA LEU A 253 8.04 4.54 18.78
C LEU A 253 7.90 6.07 18.89
N PRO A 254 8.77 6.76 19.67
CA PRO A 254 8.60 8.19 19.99
C PRO A 254 8.66 9.09 18.75
N ILE A 255 9.54 8.84 17.78
CA ILE A 255 9.67 9.64 16.57
C ILE A 255 8.43 9.45 15.67
N SER A 256 7.94 8.22 15.53
CA SER A 256 6.70 7.95 14.79
C SER A 256 5.49 8.66 15.41
N ASN A 257 5.42 8.72 16.75
CA ASN A 257 4.35 9.43 17.43
C ASN A 257 4.40 10.94 17.16
N LEU A 258 5.58 11.55 17.18
CA LEU A 258 5.75 12.97 16.85
C LEU A 258 5.27 13.25 15.42
N VAL A 259 5.74 12.47 14.43
CA VAL A 259 5.37 12.65 13.03
C VAL A 259 3.86 12.40 12.81
N LYS A 260 3.28 11.44 13.52
CA LYS A 260 1.82 11.20 13.48
C LYS A 260 1.03 12.44 13.93
N GLU A 261 1.43 13.11 15.05
CA GLU A 261 0.75 14.31 15.52
C GLU A 261 0.85 15.46 14.50
N MET A 262 1.97 15.59 13.79
CA MET A 262 2.14 16.58 12.72
C MET A 262 1.19 16.29 11.53
N TYR A 263 1.07 15.04 11.10
CA TYR A 263 0.10 14.65 10.06
C TYR A 263 -1.35 14.87 10.51
N LYS A 264 -1.65 14.58 11.79
CA LYS A 264 -2.97 14.84 12.39
C LYS A 264 -3.32 16.31 12.30
N THR A 265 -2.41 17.19 12.70
CA THR A 265 -2.60 18.66 12.61
C THR A 265 -2.86 19.11 11.16
N LEU A 266 -2.15 18.56 10.18
CA LEU A 266 -2.41 18.83 8.75
C LEU A 266 -3.83 18.43 8.32
N VAL A 267 -4.30 17.26 8.73
CA VAL A 267 -5.65 16.78 8.38
C VAL A 267 -6.71 17.66 9.03
N GLU A 268 -6.54 18.02 10.31
CA GLU A 268 -7.43 18.93 11.07
C GLU A 268 -7.50 20.32 10.43
N ASN A 269 -6.40 20.78 9.82
CA ASN A 269 -6.34 22.04 9.07
C ASN A 269 -6.86 21.94 7.62
N GLY A 270 -7.54 20.82 7.26
CA GLY A 270 -8.17 20.63 5.94
C GLY A 270 -7.22 20.19 4.83
N HIS A 271 -5.99 19.78 5.15
CA HIS A 271 -4.99 19.35 4.17
C HIS A 271 -4.94 17.84 3.92
N GLY A 272 -5.93 17.08 4.40
CA GLY A 272 -5.99 15.62 4.28
C GLY A 272 -5.94 15.08 2.84
N ASN A 273 -6.43 15.84 1.87
CA ASN A 273 -6.39 15.48 0.45
C ASN A 273 -5.11 15.91 -0.29
N LYS A 274 -4.22 16.65 0.35
CA LYS A 274 -2.91 16.98 -0.22
C LYS A 274 -1.98 15.75 -0.19
N ASP A 275 -0.90 15.83 -0.96
CA ASP A 275 0.17 14.84 -0.90
C ASP A 275 0.84 14.82 0.49
N HIS A 276 1.32 13.67 0.94
CA HIS A 276 1.96 13.52 2.25
C HIS A 276 3.27 14.34 2.40
N SER A 277 3.89 14.77 1.29
CA SER A 277 4.98 15.75 1.31
C SER A 277 4.54 17.12 1.86
N SER A 278 3.23 17.37 1.94
CA SER A 278 2.69 18.57 2.59
C SER A 278 2.99 18.67 4.08
N LEU A 279 3.62 17.65 4.70
CA LEU A 279 4.19 17.75 6.05
C LEU A 279 5.15 18.95 6.19
N TYR A 280 5.78 19.35 5.10
CA TYR A 280 6.54 20.58 4.99
C TYR A 280 5.72 21.84 5.39
N MET A 281 4.43 21.90 5.07
CA MET A 281 3.57 23.04 5.45
C MET A 281 3.40 23.16 6.97
N GLU A 282 3.42 22.04 7.67
CA GLU A 282 3.36 22.04 9.14
C GLU A 282 4.68 22.55 9.74
N ILE A 283 5.82 22.14 9.19
CA ILE A 283 7.14 22.70 9.57
C ILE A 283 7.18 24.20 9.30
N GLU A 284 6.71 24.66 8.13
CA GLU A 284 6.61 26.10 7.83
C GLU A 284 5.72 26.81 8.85
N ARG A 285 4.56 26.24 9.23
CA ARG A 285 3.64 26.81 10.19
C ARG A 285 4.30 27.01 11.56
N MET A 286 5.03 25.99 12.05
CA MET A 286 5.77 26.06 13.31
C MET A 286 6.87 27.12 13.31
N ASN A 287 7.38 27.49 12.13
CA ASN A 287 8.45 28.49 11.95
C ASN A 287 7.94 29.89 11.52
N LYS A 288 6.62 30.09 11.44
CA LYS A 288 6.04 31.45 11.29
C LYS A 288 6.03 32.10 12.67
N LYS A 289 6.72 33.23 12.77
CA LYS A 289 6.66 34.12 13.94
C LYS A 289 5.38 34.94 13.93
#